data_e96c0c03ce32a072f2d64abb90de8c0f
#
_entry.id   e96c0c03ce32a072f2d64abb90de8c0f
#
_cell.length_a   1.000
_cell.length_b   1.000
_cell.length_c   1.000
_cell.angle_alpha   90.00
_cell.angle_beta   90.00
_cell.angle_gamma   90.00
#
_symmetry.space_group_name_H-M   'P 1'
#
loop_
_entity.id
_entity.type
_entity.pdbx_description
1 polymer ?
#
loop_
_entity_poly.entity_id
_entity_poly.type
_entity_poly.pdbx_seq_one_letter_code
_entity_poly.pdbx_strand_id
1 'polypeptide(L)'
;MSDSVHVGVLSLHNSKETKAILNAVDALGHEGTWLREETLSLDISDGAVTLEPDVDVIVNRLLLSNTEQPCELLGLANSLQGVRPIINDPSSVLTAFHKFATATHLTEAGLSVPDAFLSLNADRLNEERPRFGDEAVYKTAIGTHGGGTWKVAAGEDVNPRVGDRYAFLQELIDRDEDRHRDLRIYVVDGEVVASMRRFAPENDWRTNVALGGDVEGIDDLPADAEELAVDAAKAVNLDMAGVDLV
;
A
#
# COMPACT_ATOMS: atom_id res chain seq x y z
N MET A 1 -16.35 -20.53 25.07
CA MET A 1 -16.33 -20.75 23.60
C MET A 1 -16.48 -19.35 23.05
N SER A 2 -15.48 -18.81 22.37
CA SER A 2 -15.68 -17.54 21.65
C SER A 2 -16.71 -17.78 20.57
N ASP A 3 -17.68 -16.90 20.43
CA ASP A 3 -18.66 -17.00 19.35
C ASP A 3 -17.89 -16.96 18.02
N SER A 4 -18.30 -17.80 17.05
CA SER A 4 -17.72 -17.79 15.71
C SER A 4 -18.04 -16.47 15.04
N VAL A 5 -17.03 -15.82 14.48
CA VAL A 5 -17.14 -14.57 13.72
C VAL A 5 -17.21 -14.90 12.23
N HIS A 6 -18.12 -14.26 11.50
CA HIS A 6 -18.20 -14.39 10.05
C HIS A 6 -17.40 -13.26 9.38
N VAL A 7 -16.29 -13.61 8.75
CA VAL A 7 -15.36 -12.66 8.12
C VAL A 7 -15.57 -12.61 6.61
N GLY A 8 -15.92 -11.44 6.09
CA GLY A 8 -15.97 -11.19 4.66
C GLY A 8 -14.60 -10.68 4.15
N VAL A 9 -14.04 -11.29 3.12
CA VAL A 9 -12.83 -10.80 2.47
C VAL A 9 -13.22 -10.13 1.15
N LEU A 10 -13.18 -8.80 1.12
CA LEU A 10 -13.54 -7.99 -0.06
C LEU A 10 -12.38 -7.95 -1.04
N SER A 11 -12.50 -8.68 -2.15
CA SER A 11 -11.49 -8.71 -3.20
C SER A 11 -12.10 -9.08 -4.54
N LEU A 12 -11.89 -8.27 -5.55
CA LEU A 12 -12.31 -8.53 -6.94
C LEU A 12 -11.24 -9.31 -7.73
N HIS A 13 -10.16 -9.74 -7.06
CA HIS A 13 -9.05 -10.46 -7.66
C HIS A 13 -8.85 -11.82 -7.00
N ASN A 14 -8.66 -12.84 -7.82
CA ASN A 14 -8.28 -14.17 -7.35
C ASN A 14 -6.79 -14.16 -6.95
N SER A 15 -6.48 -13.61 -5.78
CA SER A 15 -5.12 -13.52 -5.26
C SER A 15 -4.79 -14.63 -4.27
N LYS A 16 -3.49 -14.91 -4.11
CA LYS A 16 -3.01 -15.83 -3.08
C LYS A 16 -3.28 -15.31 -1.68
N GLU A 17 -3.21 -13.98 -1.50
CA GLU A 17 -3.46 -13.30 -0.23
C GLU A 17 -4.91 -13.44 0.21
N THR A 18 -5.87 -13.27 -0.70
CA THR A 18 -7.30 -13.49 -0.41
C THR A 18 -7.56 -14.91 0.11
N LYS A 19 -6.97 -15.91 -0.58
CA LYS A 19 -7.09 -17.32 -0.16
C LYS A 19 -6.39 -17.58 1.17
N ALA A 20 -5.23 -17.00 1.40
CA ALA A 20 -4.50 -17.16 2.65
C ALA A 20 -5.30 -16.62 3.85
N ILE A 21 -5.94 -15.46 3.68
CA ILE A 21 -6.80 -14.89 4.74
C ILE A 21 -8.00 -15.82 5.01
N LEU A 22 -8.73 -16.27 3.98
CA LEU A 22 -9.85 -17.19 4.16
C LEU A 22 -9.43 -18.50 4.83
N ASN A 23 -8.29 -19.08 4.44
CA ASN A 23 -7.77 -20.29 5.08
C ASN A 23 -7.37 -20.05 6.53
N ALA A 24 -6.82 -18.87 6.86
CA ALA A 24 -6.48 -18.52 8.24
C ALA A 24 -7.73 -18.35 9.12
N VAL A 25 -8.77 -17.72 8.59
CA VAL A 25 -10.08 -17.57 9.25
C VAL A 25 -10.67 -18.96 9.60
N ASP A 26 -10.68 -19.88 8.62
CA ASP A 26 -11.16 -21.24 8.83
C ASP A 26 -10.30 -22.02 9.85
N ALA A 27 -8.97 -21.91 9.76
CA ALA A 27 -8.04 -22.56 10.69
C ALA A 27 -8.21 -22.07 12.15
N LEU A 28 -8.68 -20.84 12.34
CA LEU A 28 -8.99 -20.25 13.65
C LEU A 28 -10.39 -20.61 14.16
N GLY A 29 -11.18 -21.37 13.39
CA GLY A 29 -12.52 -21.81 13.75
C GLY A 29 -13.61 -20.75 13.52
N HIS A 30 -13.35 -19.79 12.64
CA HIS A 30 -14.28 -18.77 12.20
C HIS A 30 -14.85 -19.08 10.82
N GLU A 31 -15.89 -18.36 10.39
CA GLU A 31 -16.46 -18.51 9.06
C GLU A 31 -15.85 -17.45 8.12
N GLY A 32 -15.38 -17.85 6.94
CA GLY A 32 -14.79 -16.97 5.96
C GLY A 32 -15.57 -16.95 4.65
N THR A 33 -15.96 -15.78 4.17
CA THR A 33 -16.63 -15.61 2.87
C THR A 33 -15.88 -14.64 1.99
N TRP A 34 -15.67 -15.04 0.73
CA TRP A 34 -15.12 -14.15 -0.27
C TRP A 34 -16.19 -13.22 -0.85
N LEU A 35 -16.12 -11.93 -0.52
CA LEU A 35 -16.97 -10.89 -1.08
C LEU A 35 -16.41 -10.44 -2.44
N ARG A 36 -17.12 -10.76 -3.51
CA ARG A 36 -16.71 -10.53 -4.89
C ARG A 36 -17.92 -10.17 -5.77
N GLU A 37 -17.69 -9.79 -7.02
CA GLU A 37 -18.73 -9.33 -7.94
C GLU A 37 -19.92 -10.26 -8.05
N GLU A 38 -19.70 -11.59 -8.02
CA GLU A 38 -20.77 -12.58 -8.18
C GLU A 38 -21.58 -12.85 -6.89
N THR A 39 -21.08 -12.41 -5.74
CA THR A 39 -21.68 -12.77 -4.43
C THR A 39 -22.14 -11.59 -3.61
N LEU A 40 -21.54 -10.40 -3.84
CA LEU A 40 -21.78 -9.21 -3.04
C LEU A 40 -23.03 -8.45 -3.54
N SER A 41 -23.96 -8.17 -2.64
CA SER A 41 -25.04 -7.21 -2.89
C SER A 41 -25.34 -6.35 -1.68
N LEU A 42 -25.72 -5.10 -1.93
CA LEU A 42 -26.26 -4.16 -0.96
C LEU A 42 -27.67 -3.78 -1.37
N ASP A 43 -28.63 -3.88 -0.45
CA ASP A 43 -30.00 -3.45 -0.66
C ASP A 43 -30.35 -2.30 0.30
N ILE A 44 -31.08 -1.33 -0.20
CA ILE A 44 -31.65 -0.22 0.58
C ILE A 44 -33.15 -0.31 0.47
N SER A 45 -33.79 -0.83 1.51
CA SER A 45 -35.24 -0.97 1.57
C SER A 45 -35.76 -0.65 2.98
N ASP A 46 -36.95 -0.07 3.05
CA ASP A 46 -37.65 0.27 4.29
C ASP A 46 -36.82 1.11 5.29
N GLY A 47 -35.87 1.92 4.77
CA GLY A 47 -34.99 2.76 5.58
C GLY A 47 -33.81 2.03 6.22
N ALA A 48 -33.56 0.78 5.83
CA ALA A 48 -32.41 -0.02 6.26
C ALA A 48 -31.49 -0.37 5.08
N VAL A 49 -30.21 -0.60 5.41
CA VAL A 49 -29.23 -1.14 4.45
C VAL A 49 -28.86 -2.54 4.88
N THR A 50 -28.96 -3.48 3.96
CA THR A 50 -28.58 -4.88 4.19
C THR A 50 -27.47 -5.30 3.25
N LEU A 51 -26.60 -6.17 3.75
CA LEU A 51 -25.48 -6.76 3.01
C LEU A 51 -25.70 -8.24 2.84
N GLU A 52 -25.53 -8.74 1.62
CA GLU A 52 -25.50 -10.18 1.34
C GLU A 52 -24.21 -10.54 0.61
N PRO A 53 -23.51 -11.60 1.04
CA PRO A 53 -23.77 -12.40 2.24
C PRO A 53 -23.57 -11.58 3.52
N ASP A 54 -24.36 -11.88 4.55
CA ASP A 54 -24.25 -11.23 5.85
C ASP A 54 -22.95 -11.67 6.55
N VAL A 55 -22.13 -10.71 6.97
CA VAL A 55 -20.84 -10.92 7.64
C VAL A 55 -20.71 -9.97 8.83
N ASP A 56 -19.89 -10.32 9.81
CA ASP A 56 -19.68 -9.50 11.01
C ASP A 56 -18.62 -8.40 10.79
N VAL A 57 -17.59 -8.71 10.00
CA VAL A 57 -16.46 -7.81 9.71
C VAL A 57 -15.96 -8.04 8.29
N ILE A 58 -15.43 -6.99 7.69
CA ILE A 58 -14.89 -7.03 6.32
C ILE A 58 -13.39 -6.78 6.34
N VAL A 59 -12.61 -7.64 5.70
CA VAL A 59 -11.20 -7.40 5.37
C VAL A 59 -11.10 -6.82 3.97
N ASN A 60 -10.66 -5.57 3.88
CA ASN A 60 -10.53 -4.83 2.62
C ASN A 60 -9.25 -5.23 1.88
N ARG A 61 -9.40 -5.95 0.77
CA ARG A 61 -8.32 -6.39 -0.12
C ARG A 61 -8.49 -5.86 -1.54
N LEU A 62 -9.18 -4.73 -1.71
CA LEU A 62 -9.30 -4.07 -3.01
C LEU A 62 -7.94 -3.58 -3.51
N LEU A 63 -7.58 -3.97 -4.72
CA LEU A 63 -6.38 -3.51 -5.43
C LEU A 63 -6.73 -2.33 -6.33
N LEU A 64 -6.75 -1.13 -5.76
CA LEU A 64 -7.14 0.10 -6.46
C LEU A 64 -6.20 0.45 -7.63
N SER A 65 -4.97 -0.07 -7.65
CA SER A 65 -4.01 0.14 -8.74
C SER A 65 -4.31 -0.66 -10.00
N ASN A 66 -5.11 -1.72 -9.90
CA ASN A 66 -5.40 -2.65 -10.98
C ASN A 66 -6.80 -2.46 -11.57
N THR A 67 -7.49 -1.39 -11.19
CA THR A 67 -8.81 -1.05 -11.71
C THR A 67 -8.77 0.23 -12.54
N GLU A 68 -9.61 0.31 -13.56
CA GLU A 68 -9.88 1.54 -14.31
C GLU A 68 -10.83 2.48 -13.55
N GLN A 69 -11.49 1.99 -12.49
CA GLN A 69 -12.50 2.69 -11.72
C GLN A 69 -12.21 2.71 -10.21
N PRO A 70 -11.06 3.25 -9.76
CA PRO A 70 -10.71 3.23 -8.34
C PRO A 70 -11.71 4.00 -7.46
N CYS A 71 -12.34 5.05 -7.98
CA CYS A 71 -13.35 5.82 -7.24
C CYS A 71 -14.63 5.01 -6.98
N GLU A 72 -15.04 4.17 -7.92
CA GLU A 72 -16.21 3.27 -7.75
C GLU A 72 -15.94 2.25 -6.64
N LEU A 73 -14.76 1.64 -6.65
CA LEU A 73 -14.39 0.67 -5.62
C LEU A 73 -14.24 1.29 -4.23
N LEU A 74 -13.71 2.51 -4.15
CA LEU A 74 -13.68 3.26 -2.89
C LEU A 74 -15.09 3.63 -2.42
N GLY A 75 -15.98 4.03 -3.33
CA GLY A 75 -17.38 4.29 -3.04
C GLY A 75 -18.10 3.05 -2.50
N LEU A 76 -17.86 1.89 -3.10
CA LEU A 76 -18.36 0.61 -2.60
C LEU A 76 -17.84 0.31 -1.19
N ALA A 77 -16.52 0.42 -0.97
CA ALA A 77 -15.92 0.17 0.35
C ALA A 77 -16.48 1.12 1.42
N ASN A 78 -16.70 2.40 1.11
CA ASN A 78 -17.35 3.35 2.02
C ASN A 78 -18.81 2.97 2.31
N SER A 79 -19.53 2.45 1.32
CA SER A 79 -20.92 1.98 1.52
C SER A 79 -20.94 0.77 2.46
N LEU A 80 -19.99 -0.15 2.30
CA LEU A 80 -19.83 -1.33 3.16
C LEU A 80 -19.45 -0.94 4.59
N GLN A 81 -18.58 0.07 4.76
CA GLN A 81 -18.19 0.61 6.08
C GLN A 81 -19.40 1.15 6.86
N GLY A 82 -20.39 1.70 6.18
CA GLY A 82 -21.65 2.14 6.79
C GLY A 82 -22.53 0.99 7.32
N VAL A 83 -22.22 -0.25 6.93
CA VAL A 83 -23.01 -1.45 7.29
C VAL A 83 -22.26 -2.37 8.25
N ARG A 84 -20.95 -2.56 8.03
CA ARG A 84 -20.10 -3.45 8.84
C ARG A 84 -18.74 -2.82 9.09
N PRO A 85 -18.08 -3.14 10.22
CA PRO A 85 -16.67 -2.78 10.41
C PRO A 85 -15.82 -3.28 9.24
N ILE A 86 -14.90 -2.44 8.76
CA ILE A 86 -14.02 -2.77 7.63
C ILE A 86 -12.56 -2.47 7.99
N ILE A 87 -11.67 -3.40 7.76
CA ILE A 87 -10.23 -3.37 7.95
C ILE A 87 -9.53 -3.52 6.60
N ASN A 88 -8.74 -2.61 6.12
CA ASN A 88 -8.46 -1.25 6.59
C ASN A 88 -9.60 -0.28 6.20
N ASP A 89 -9.68 0.83 6.93
CA ASP A 89 -10.56 1.95 6.59
C ASP A 89 -10.34 2.43 5.15
N PRO A 90 -11.42 2.64 4.36
CA PRO A 90 -11.29 3.05 2.94
C PRO A 90 -10.56 4.37 2.73
N SER A 91 -10.69 5.35 3.63
CA SER A 91 -9.99 6.64 3.53
C SER A 91 -8.49 6.48 3.79
N SER A 92 -8.13 5.64 4.74
CA SER A 92 -6.75 5.28 5.05
C SER A 92 -6.10 4.53 3.90
N VAL A 93 -6.84 3.61 3.27
CA VAL A 93 -6.40 2.91 2.05
C VAL A 93 -6.15 3.89 0.91
N LEU A 94 -7.03 4.90 0.71
CA LEU A 94 -6.81 5.94 -0.30
C LEU A 94 -5.54 6.74 -0.03
N THR A 95 -5.28 7.12 1.23
CA THR A 95 -4.05 7.80 1.63
C THR A 95 -2.82 6.96 1.32
N ALA A 96 -2.81 5.69 1.75
CA ALA A 96 -1.70 4.77 1.51
C ALA A 96 -1.50 4.42 0.03
N PHE A 97 -2.56 4.47 -0.76
CA PHE A 97 -2.51 4.23 -2.18
C PHE A 97 -1.78 5.34 -2.97
N HIS A 98 -1.78 6.58 -2.46
CA HIS A 98 -1.14 7.72 -3.08
C HIS A 98 0.19 8.03 -2.39
N LYS A 99 1.33 7.63 -2.99
CA LYS A 99 2.68 7.70 -2.39
C LYS A 99 3.06 9.07 -1.81
N PHE A 100 2.69 10.15 -2.49
CA PHE A 100 2.97 11.50 -2.00
C PHE A 100 2.09 11.88 -0.79
N ALA A 101 0.82 11.45 -0.76
CA ALA A 101 -0.04 11.63 0.41
C ALA A 101 0.50 10.83 1.62
N THR A 102 0.91 9.58 1.39
CA THR A 102 1.60 8.78 2.43
C THR A 102 2.81 9.54 2.99
N ALA A 103 3.71 10.02 2.13
CA ALA A 103 4.89 10.77 2.56
C ALA A 103 4.52 12.03 3.37
N THR A 104 3.45 12.75 2.99
CA THR A 104 2.94 13.91 3.74
C THR A 104 2.52 13.51 5.16
N HIS A 105 1.71 12.45 5.31
CA HIS A 105 1.26 11.98 6.63
C HIS A 105 2.42 11.49 7.50
N LEU A 106 3.38 10.78 6.92
CA LEU A 106 4.59 10.34 7.63
C LEU A 106 5.41 11.54 8.12
N THR A 107 5.61 12.55 7.26
CA THR A 107 6.33 13.78 7.63
C THR A 107 5.61 14.56 8.74
N GLU A 108 4.29 14.69 8.67
CA GLU A 108 3.48 15.35 9.71
C GLU A 108 3.55 14.61 11.05
N ALA A 109 3.73 13.29 11.02
CA ALA A 109 3.97 12.47 12.21
C ALA A 109 5.43 12.53 12.72
N GLY A 110 6.31 13.27 12.06
CA GLY A 110 7.72 13.41 12.43
C GLY A 110 8.61 12.26 11.99
N LEU A 111 8.13 11.39 11.10
CA LEU A 111 8.90 10.27 10.56
C LEU A 111 9.74 10.71 9.38
N SER A 112 10.95 10.16 9.27
CA SER A 112 11.85 10.44 8.16
C SER A 112 11.35 9.81 6.87
N VAL A 113 11.24 10.62 5.82
CA VAL A 113 10.93 10.20 4.46
C VAL A 113 11.95 10.82 3.50
N PRO A 114 12.24 10.19 2.36
CA PRO A 114 13.08 10.82 1.35
C PRO A 114 12.47 12.13 0.86
N ASP A 115 13.28 13.15 0.66
CA ASP A 115 12.86 14.44 0.10
C ASP A 115 12.08 14.23 -1.20
N ALA A 116 10.97 14.94 -1.36
CA ALA A 116 10.12 14.78 -2.53
C ALA A 116 9.52 16.11 -3.00
N PHE A 117 9.23 16.19 -4.29
CA PHE A 117 8.58 17.35 -4.90
C PHE A 117 7.56 16.95 -5.94
N LEU A 118 6.33 17.40 -5.73
CA LEU A 118 5.21 17.19 -6.66
C LEU A 118 4.76 18.54 -7.21
N SER A 119 4.69 18.64 -8.52
CA SER A 119 4.09 19.78 -9.21
C SER A 119 3.24 19.31 -10.38
N LEU A 120 2.13 19.99 -10.62
CA LEU A 120 1.31 19.78 -11.81
C LEU A 120 1.79 20.61 -13.02
N ASN A 121 2.79 21.45 -12.81
CA ASN A 121 3.43 22.29 -13.82
C ASN A 121 4.81 21.70 -14.16
N ALA A 122 5.05 21.43 -15.45
CA ALA A 122 6.29 20.82 -15.94
C ALA A 122 7.51 21.71 -15.70
N ASP A 123 7.39 23.02 -15.93
CA ASP A 123 8.52 23.95 -15.75
C ASP A 123 8.96 23.97 -14.28
N ARG A 124 7.99 24.04 -13.34
CA ARG A 124 8.29 23.98 -11.91
C ARG A 124 8.90 22.65 -11.47
N LEU A 125 8.47 21.54 -12.06
CA LEU A 125 9.03 20.22 -11.73
C LEU A 125 10.48 20.13 -12.18
N ASN A 126 10.81 20.67 -13.37
CA ASN A 126 12.15 20.65 -13.93
C ASN A 126 13.08 21.71 -13.28
N GLU A 127 12.55 22.86 -12.85
CA GLU A 127 13.31 23.83 -12.05
C GLU A 127 13.80 23.24 -10.72
N GLU A 128 12.99 22.39 -10.06
CA GLU A 128 13.35 21.75 -8.79
C GLU A 128 14.19 20.47 -8.95
N ARG A 129 14.28 19.90 -10.16
CA ARG A 129 15.05 18.66 -10.42
C ARG A 129 16.50 18.71 -9.91
N PRO A 130 17.27 19.81 -10.08
CA PRO A 130 18.67 19.87 -9.65
C PRO A 130 18.89 19.71 -8.13
N ARG A 131 17.91 20.02 -7.30
CA ARG A 131 18.05 19.85 -5.84
C ARG A 131 18.22 18.39 -5.39
N PHE A 132 17.88 17.44 -6.26
CA PHE A 132 17.98 16.00 -6.00
C PHE A 132 19.32 15.39 -6.46
N GLY A 133 20.29 16.23 -6.84
CA GLY A 133 21.62 15.78 -7.24
C GLY A 133 21.69 15.19 -8.65
N ASP A 134 22.72 14.36 -8.89
CA ASP A 134 23.00 13.79 -10.22
C ASP A 134 21.92 12.84 -10.70
N GLU A 135 21.38 12.04 -9.80
CA GLU A 135 20.24 11.13 -10.04
C GLU A 135 19.10 11.41 -9.07
N ALA A 136 17.88 11.30 -9.55
CA ALA A 136 16.66 11.33 -8.73
C ALA A 136 15.76 10.18 -9.08
N VAL A 137 14.83 9.84 -8.18
CA VAL A 137 13.72 8.95 -8.46
C VAL A 137 12.56 9.76 -9.01
N TYR A 138 12.10 9.39 -10.19
CA TYR A 138 10.87 9.90 -10.78
C TYR A 138 9.83 8.79 -10.76
N LYS A 139 8.66 9.03 -10.11
CA LYS A 139 7.67 7.98 -9.95
C LYS A 139 6.24 8.49 -9.98
N THR A 140 5.33 7.63 -10.45
CA THR A 140 3.90 7.93 -10.39
C THR A 140 3.41 7.94 -8.95
N ALA A 141 2.54 8.89 -8.62
CA ALA A 141 1.95 9.00 -7.29
C ALA A 141 1.12 7.75 -6.92
N ILE A 142 0.49 7.14 -7.92
CA ILE A 142 -0.28 5.90 -7.79
C ILE A 142 0.39 4.84 -8.67
N GLY A 143 0.57 3.63 -8.12
CA GLY A 143 1.16 2.49 -8.82
C GLY A 143 1.74 1.46 -7.86
N THR A 144 1.84 0.21 -8.32
CA THR A 144 2.33 -0.95 -7.57
C THR A 144 3.42 -1.68 -8.33
N HIS A 145 4.11 -2.62 -7.66
CA HIS A 145 5.08 -3.56 -8.23
C HIS A 145 6.28 -2.91 -8.93
N GLY A 146 6.66 -1.67 -8.57
CA GLY A 146 7.79 -0.95 -9.18
C GLY A 146 7.52 -0.46 -10.62
N GLY A 147 6.37 -0.76 -11.21
CA GLY A 147 5.93 -0.16 -12.45
C GLY A 147 5.62 1.33 -12.24
N GLY A 148 6.21 2.21 -13.03
CA GLY A 148 6.05 3.65 -12.86
C GLY A 148 7.04 4.29 -11.89
N THR A 149 8.25 3.74 -11.82
CA THR A 149 9.37 4.27 -11.04
C THR A 149 10.65 4.19 -11.88
N TRP A 150 11.33 5.32 -12.07
CA TRP A 150 12.51 5.46 -12.91
C TRP A 150 13.59 6.29 -12.19
N LYS A 151 14.83 6.02 -12.50
CA LYS A 151 15.92 6.96 -12.25
C LYS A 151 15.95 7.97 -13.39
N VAL A 152 16.18 9.23 -13.07
CA VAL A 152 16.36 10.32 -14.03
C VAL A 152 17.66 11.06 -13.71
N ALA A 153 18.48 11.28 -14.75
CA ALA A 153 19.75 11.95 -14.60
C ALA A 153 19.60 13.49 -14.54
N ALA A 154 20.64 14.17 -14.06
CA ALA A 154 20.69 15.62 -14.13
C ALA A 154 20.59 16.09 -15.59
N GLY A 155 19.69 17.07 -15.84
CA GLY A 155 19.45 17.63 -17.18
C GLY A 155 18.44 16.86 -18.03
N GLU A 156 17.88 15.76 -17.53
CA GLU A 156 16.72 15.11 -18.14
C GLU A 156 15.43 15.82 -17.70
N ASP A 157 14.63 16.22 -18.68
CA ASP A 157 13.31 16.80 -18.42
C ASP A 157 12.30 15.72 -18.07
N VAL A 158 11.47 16.00 -17.07
CA VAL A 158 10.38 15.14 -16.63
C VAL A 158 9.03 15.81 -16.80
N ASN A 159 8.00 15.02 -16.99
CA ASN A 159 6.63 15.50 -17.16
C ASN A 159 5.85 15.29 -15.85
N PRO A 160 4.95 16.20 -15.42
CA PRO A 160 4.11 15.98 -14.24
C PRO A 160 3.13 14.80 -14.38
N ARG A 161 3.06 14.20 -15.57
CA ARG A 161 2.20 13.03 -15.84
C ARG A 161 2.91 11.94 -16.62
N VAL A 162 2.56 10.69 -16.28
CA VAL A 162 2.87 9.49 -17.04
C VAL A 162 1.53 8.82 -17.38
N GLY A 163 1.10 8.93 -18.64
CA GLY A 163 -0.24 8.58 -19.05
C GLY A 163 -1.27 9.48 -18.34
N ASP A 164 -2.23 8.90 -17.68
CA ASP A 164 -3.27 9.55 -16.89
C ASP A 164 -2.88 9.82 -15.42
N ARG A 165 -1.69 9.35 -14.98
CA ARG A 165 -1.24 9.42 -13.59
C ARG A 165 -0.30 10.59 -13.36
N TYR A 166 -0.47 11.30 -12.25
CA TYR A 166 0.51 12.27 -11.79
C TYR A 166 1.79 11.58 -11.33
N ALA A 167 2.92 12.25 -11.55
CA ALA A 167 4.24 11.81 -11.15
C ALA A 167 4.97 12.91 -10.38
N PHE A 168 5.98 12.53 -9.60
CA PHE A 168 6.75 13.41 -8.77
C PHE A 168 8.21 12.98 -8.70
N LEU A 169 9.08 13.91 -8.30
CA LEU A 169 10.48 13.68 -8.02
C LEU A 169 10.67 13.31 -6.55
N GLN A 170 11.62 12.42 -6.31
CA GLN A 170 12.04 12.03 -4.97
C GLN A 170 13.56 11.84 -4.94
N GLU A 171 14.13 12.08 -3.77
CA GLU A 171 15.52 11.75 -3.48
C GLU A 171 15.78 10.26 -3.71
N LEU A 172 16.89 9.95 -4.37
CA LEU A 172 17.41 8.60 -4.45
C LEU A 172 18.24 8.34 -3.19
N ILE A 173 17.75 7.44 -2.34
CA ILE A 173 18.54 6.95 -1.21
C ILE A 173 19.50 5.92 -1.76
N ASP A 174 20.73 6.35 -1.99
CA ASP A 174 21.83 5.48 -2.41
C ASP A 174 22.68 5.15 -1.18
N ARG A 175 22.76 3.88 -0.86
CA ARG A 175 23.71 3.37 0.12
C ARG A 175 24.83 2.76 -0.69
N ASP A 176 26.03 3.15 -0.46
CA ASP A 176 27.27 2.63 -1.09
C ASP A 176 27.44 1.12 -0.86
N GLU A 177 26.49 0.34 -1.40
CA GLU A 177 26.36 -1.11 -1.24
C GLU A 177 26.41 -1.79 -2.60
N ASP A 178 27.04 -2.97 -2.67
CA ASP A 178 27.13 -3.78 -3.88
C ASP A 178 25.78 -4.15 -4.49
N ARG A 179 24.70 -4.11 -3.67
CA ARG A 179 23.34 -4.47 -4.07
C ARG A 179 22.31 -3.68 -3.27
N HIS A 180 21.42 -2.97 -3.95
CA HIS A 180 20.33 -2.26 -3.29
C HIS A 180 19.44 -3.23 -2.50
N ARG A 181 19.03 -2.81 -1.30
CA ARG A 181 18.15 -3.58 -0.42
C ARG A 181 17.24 -2.67 0.38
N ASP A 182 16.12 -3.21 0.81
CA ASP A 182 15.20 -2.58 1.76
C ASP A 182 14.64 -3.61 2.77
N LEU A 183 13.95 -3.12 3.78
CA LEU A 183 13.18 -3.95 4.69
C LEU A 183 11.70 -3.81 4.36
N ARG A 184 11.00 -4.94 4.25
CA ARG A 184 9.54 -5.01 4.23
C ARG A 184 9.08 -5.55 5.57
N ILE A 185 8.35 -4.74 6.34
CA ILE A 185 7.85 -5.06 7.67
C ILE A 185 6.33 -5.07 7.61
N TYR A 186 5.71 -6.15 8.06
CA TYR A 186 4.26 -6.27 8.12
C TYR A 186 3.78 -5.96 9.53
N VAL A 187 2.90 -4.97 9.63
CA VAL A 187 2.26 -4.53 10.87
C VAL A 187 0.78 -4.90 10.81
N VAL A 188 0.28 -5.50 11.87
CA VAL A 188 -1.14 -5.80 12.06
C VAL A 188 -1.52 -5.40 13.48
N ASP A 189 -2.57 -4.59 13.62
CA ASP A 189 -3.08 -4.10 14.92
C ASP A 189 -1.98 -3.49 15.82
N GLY A 190 -1.05 -2.74 15.21
CA GLY A 190 0.05 -2.09 15.91
C GLY A 190 1.20 -3.01 16.33
N GLU A 191 1.24 -4.25 15.89
CA GLU A 191 2.30 -5.22 16.16
C GLU A 191 2.98 -5.68 14.87
N VAL A 192 4.30 -5.87 14.90
CA VAL A 192 5.03 -6.48 13.79
C VAL A 192 4.79 -7.99 13.79
N VAL A 193 4.20 -8.49 12.69
CA VAL A 193 3.86 -9.92 12.55
C VAL A 193 4.83 -10.68 11.65
N ALA A 194 5.55 -9.98 10.78
CA ALA A 194 6.58 -10.58 9.92
C ALA A 194 7.50 -9.50 9.37
N SER A 195 8.74 -9.86 9.10
CA SER A 195 9.70 -8.98 8.45
C SER A 195 10.61 -9.74 7.46
N MET A 196 11.03 -9.04 6.42
CA MET A 196 11.95 -9.57 5.43
C MET A 196 12.85 -8.47 4.87
N ARG A 197 14.04 -8.86 4.44
CA ARG A 197 14.92 -8.07 3.60
C ARG A 197 14.67 -8.42 2.16
N ARG A 198 14.51 -7.40 1.31
CA ARG A 198 14.42 -7.59 -0.13
C ARG A 198 15.69 -7.07 -0.78
N PHE A 199 16.16 -7.77 -1.78
CA PHE A 199 17.36 -7.41 -2.54
C PHE A 199 16.97 -7.16 -4.00
N ALA A 200 17.51 -6.10 -4.58
CA ALA A 200 17.35 -5.82 -5.99
C ALA A 200 18.00 -6.93 -6.85
N PRO A 201 17.49 -7.24 -8.05
CA PRO A 201 18.20 -8.11 -9.00
C PRO A 201 19.49 -7.44 -9.50
N GLU A 202 20.43 -8.21 -10.04
CA GLU A 202 21.77 -7.73 -10.45
C GLU A 202 21.75 -6.53 -11.41
N ASN A 203 20.70 -6.39 -12.22
CA ASN A 203 20.59 -5.35 -13.24
C ASN A 203 19.49 -4.32 -12.96
N ASP A 204 19.01 -4.24 -11.73
CA ASP A 204 17.99 -3.26 -11.32
C ASP A 204 18.35 -2.72 -9.92
N TRP A 205 17.93 -1.51 -9.62
CA TRP A 205 18.08 -0.90 -8.32
C TRP A 205 16.82 -1.05 -7.43
N ARG A 206 15.70 -1.47 -8.04
CA ARG A 206 14.42 -1.67 -7.36
C ARG A 206 14.37 -3.05 -6.70
N THR A 207 14.00 -3.08 -5.45
CA THR A 207 13.96 -4.30 -4.62
C THR A 207 12.68 -5.13 -4.79
N ASN A 208 11.78 -4.72 -5.68
CA ASN A 208 10.49 -5.37 -5.87
C ASN A 208 10.63 -6.82 -6.32
N VAL A 209 10.04 -7.75 -5.58
CA VAL A 209 10.02 -9.19 -5.90
C VAL A 209 9.41 -9.47 -7.28
N ALA A 210 8.41 -8.69 -7.68
CA ALA A 210 7.79 -8.82 -9.00
C ALA A 210 8.75 -8.49 -10.16
N LEU A 211 9.88 -7.83 -9.90
CA LEU A 211 10.95 -7.54 -10.88
C LEU A 211 12.11 -8.53 -10.79
N GLY A 212 11.97 -9.60 -10.01
CA GLY A 212 13.02 -10.62 -9.84
C GLY A 212 13.93 -10.38 -8.61
N GLY A 213 13.52 -9.53 -7.69
CA GLY A 213 14.22 -9.35 -6.41
C GLY A 213 14.16 -10.60 -5.52
N ASP A 214 15.21 -10.84 -4.77
CA ASP A 214 15.27 -11.92 -3.77
C ASP A 214 14.71 -11.45 -2.42
N VAL A 215 14.35 -12.42 -1.58
CA VAL A 215 13.86 -12.15 -0.22
C VAL A 215 14.54 -13.06 0.80
N GLU A 216 14.80 -12.50 1.99
CA GLU A 216 15.31 -13.20 3.15
C GLU A 216 14.46 -12.82 4.36
N GLY A 217 13.91 -13.81 5.08
CA GLY A 217 13.17 -13.56 6.33
C GLY A 217 14.11 -13.01 7.42
N ILE A 218 13.58 -12.17 8.29
CA ILE A 218 14.32 -11.61 9.44
C ILE A 218 13.59 -12.05 10.71
N ASP A 219 14.28 -12.85 11.53
CA ASP A 219 13.74 -13.32 12.82
C ASP A 219 14.06 -12.34 13.96
N ASP A 220 15.12 -11.54 13.83
CA ASP A 220 15.58 -10.56 14.82
C ASP A 220 15.60 -9.16 14.19
N LEU A 221 14.44 -8.53 14.13
CA LEU A 221 14.29 -7.18 13.60
C LEU A 221 14.80 -6.18 14.64
N PRO A 222 15.64 -5.19 14.27
CA PRO A 222 16.06 -4.13 15.20
C PRO A 222 14.85 -3.37 15.77
N ALA A 223 14.89 -3.08 17.07
CA ALA A 223 13.76 -2.46 17.78
C ALA A 223 13.38 -1.08 17.23
N ASP A 224 14.35 -0.32 16.74
CA ASP A 224 14.12 0.98 16.09
C ASP A 224 13.40 0.82 14.74
N ALA A 225 13.67 -0.23 13.99
CA ALA A 225 12.96 -0.54 12.75
C ALA A 225 11.52 -1.02 13.02
N GLU A 226 11.33 -1.79 14.10
CA GLU A 226 10.01 -2.20 14.56
C GLU A 226 9.16 -1.00 14.96
N GLU A 227 9.69 -0.13 15.85
CA GLU A 227 9.01 1.10 16.30
C GLU A 227 8.65 2.00 15.10
N LEU A 228 9.61 2.23 14.18
CA LEU A 228 9.39 3.05 12.99
C LEU A 228 8.28 2.48 12.09
N ALA A 229 8.23 1.16 11.90
CA ALA A 229 7.20 0.53 11.09
C ALA A 229 5.80 0.64 11.72
N VAL A 230 5.70 0.44 13.04
CA VAL A 230 4.45 0.59 13.78
C VAL A 230 3.97 2.05 13.74
N ASP A 231 4.85 3.01 13.95
CA ASP A 231 4.50 4.43 13.90
C ASP A 231 4.13 4.87 12.48
N ALA A 232 4.76 4.32 11.44
CA ALA A 232 4.37 4.58 10.06
C ALA A 232 2.95 4.05 9.74
N ALA A 233 2.60 2.85 10.21
CA ALA A 233 1.26 2.31 10.04
C ALA A 233 0.20 3.18 10.76
N LYS A 234 0.49 3.61 11.99
CA LYS A 234 -0.37 4.52 12.76
C LYS A 234 -0.53 5.89 12.08
N ALA A 235 0.55 6.46 11.54
CA ALA A 235 0.52 7.78 10.90
C ALA A 235 -0.43 7.83 9.69
N VAL A 236 -0.64 6.71 9.00
CA VAL A 236 -1.58 6.58 7.89
C VAL A 236 -2.89 5.87 8.30
N ASN A 237 -3.07 5.61 9.59
CA ASN A 237 -4.24 4.96 10.19
C ASN A 237 -4.59 3.63 9.50
N LEU A 238 -3.60 2.74 9.36
CA LEU A 238 -3.79 1.41 8.82
C LEU A 238 -3.64 0.35 9.93
N ASP A 239 -4.66 -0.51 10.07
CA ASP A 239 -4.61 -1.67 10.96
C ASP A 239 -3.73 -2.79 10.39
N MET A 240 -3.65 -2.88 9.05
CA MET A 240 -2.82 -3.84 8.32
C MET A 240 -1.96 -3.10 7.30
N ALA A 241 -0.66 -3.11 7.47
CA ALA A 241 0.28 -2.41 6.60
C ALA A 241 1.51 -3.25 6.25
N GLY A 242 2.06 -3.02 5.05
CA GLY A 242 3.41 -3.43 4.69
C GLY A 242 4.28 -2.18 4.55
N VAL A 243 5.16 -1.96 5.51
CA VAL A 243 6.04 -0.79 5.57
C VAL A 243 7.37 -1.11 4.92
N ASP A 244 7.85 -0.22 4.06
CA ASP A 244 9.16 -0.31 3.41
C ASP A 244 10.12 0.69 4.06
N LEU A 245 11.23 0.20 4.61
CA LEU A 245 12.31 1.01 5.15
C LEU A 245 13.56 0.86 4.26
N VAL A 246 14.16 1.99 3.91
CA VAL A 246 15.37 2.07 3.09
C VAL A 246 16.53 2.67 3.88
#